data_b322ce1e1172167541c7b87ebbb3c86b
#
_entry.id   b322ce1e1172167541c7b87ebbb3c86b
#
_cell.length_a   1.000
_cell.length_b   1.000
_cell.length_c   1.000
_cell.angle_alpha   90.00
_cell.angle_beta   90.00
_cell.angle_gamma   90.00
#
_symmetry.space_group_name_H-M   'P 1'
#
loop_
_entity.id
_entity.type
_entity.pdbx_description
1 polymer ?
#
loop_
_entity_poly.entity_id
_entity_poly.type
_entity_poly.pdbx_seq_one_letter_code
_entity_poly.pdbx_strand_id
1 'polypeptide(L)'
;MRSYRYTVYGGVNAHITVTFDWVYPDDGPARRAQLAQTADGLLAAAPAEDYERALYLYDWLLTHVTYTGRETYDQMAYAAVCEGQAVCGGIADAYVYLLERGGIPARAVTGTSVSSSGASERHAWVAAELNGAVYYFDPTWDLQDEGSAEALPDYLSHTWFALTAARMAVRHTPDATGFWPDSRANADNYYVRSGYTAAEATVAAAAAAVRSQWEDGRAVLEFRCESPEVYDEMRALLFDRERLWDVYRALGSRAASSGYQCVDDQQIIRLIPRQ
;
A
#
# COMPACT_ATOMS: atom_id res chain seq x y z
N MET A 1 4.79 0.08 24.46
CA MET A 1 4.72 -0.40 25.87
C MET A 1 5.97 -1.22 26.15
N ARG A 2 6.77 -0.87 27.17
CA ARG A 2 8.04 -1.58 27.50
C ARG A 2 7.79 -2.81 28.38
N SER A 3 6.89 -2.69 29.34
CA SER A 3 6.49 -3.76 30.23
C SER A 3 5.13 -3.47 30.85
N TYR A 4 4.51 -4.49 31.37
CA TYR A 4 3.35 -4.31 32.23
C TYR A 4 3.50 -5.17 33.48
N ARG A 5 2.89 -4.73 34.56
CA ARG A 5 2.83 -5.44 35.82
C ARG A 5 1.36 -5.59 36.19
N TYR A 6 0.96 -6.77 36.62
CA TYR A 6 -0.40 -6.95 37.11
C TYR A 6 -0.40 -7.54 38.51
N THR A 7 -1.36 -7.12 39.30
CA THR A 7 -1.61 -7.67 40.64
C THR A 7 -3.06 -8.14 40.70
N VAL A 8 -3.24 -9.38 41.11
CA VAL A 8 -4.58 -9.99 41.28
C VAL A 8 -4.92 -9.98 42.77
N TYR A 9 -6.01 -9.39 43.11
CA TYR A 9 -6.58 -9.42 44.46
C TYR A 9 -7.78 -10.35 44.46
N GLY A 10 -7.71 -11.41 45.27
CA GLY A 10 -8.80 -12.38 45.43
C GLY A 10 -9.72 -12.01 46.62
N GLY A 11 -10.94 -12.58 46.63
CA GLY A 11 -11.91 -12.39 47.69
C GLY A 11 -13.28 -11.91 47.18
N VAL A 12 -14.13 -11.44 48.08
CA VAL A 12 -15.50 -10.99 47.75
C VAL A 12 -15.50 -9.81 46.76
N ASN A 13 -14.43 -9.02 46.76
CA ASN A 13 -14.20 -7.88 45.85
C ASN A 13 -12.96 -8.12 44.97
N ALA A 14 -12.94 -9.24 44.24
CA ALA A 14 -11.82 -9.56 43.36
C ALA A 14 -11.62 -8.47 42.27
N HIS A 15 -10.41 -7.98 42.15
CA HIS A 15 -10.04 -7.02 41.09
C HIS A 15 -8.62 -7.27 40.60
N ILE A 16 -8.34 -6.79 39.38
CA ILE A 16 -7.00 -6.83 38.79
C ILE A 16 -6.54 -5.39 38.58
N THR A 17 -5.38 -5.06 39.13
CA THR A 17 -4.70 -3.81 38.82
C THR A 17 -3.63 -4.08 37.79
N VAL A 18 -3.68 -3.41 36.64
CA VAL A 18 -2.66 -3.47 35.61
C VAL A 18 -1.96 -2.13 35.52
N THR A 19 -0.65 -2.15 35.74
CA THR A 19 0.21 -0.98 35.58
C THR A 19 1.03 -1.16 34.31
N PHE A 20 0.97 -0.18 33.43
CA PHE A 20 1.73 -0.14 32.18
C PHE A 20 2.93 0.79 32.36
N ASP A 21 4.13 0.28 32.06
CA ASP A 21 5.32 1.11 31.90
C ASP A 21 5.39 1.54 30.42
N TRP A 22 5.10 2.80 30.15
CA TRP A 22 5.18 3.37 28.82
C TRP A 22 6.60 3.87 28.55
N VAL A 23 7.17 3.47 27.41
CA VAL A 23 8.39 4.08 26.89
C VAL A 23 8.00 5.32 26.11
N TYR A 24 7.51 6.33 26.78
CA TYR A 24 7.47 7.65 26.18
C TYR A 24 8.67 8.42 26.74
N PRO A 25 9.49 9.02 25.87
CA PRO A 25 10.48 9.96 26.34
C PRO A 25 9.78 11.15 27.02
N ASP A 26 10.53 11.91 27.81
CA ASP A 26 10.01 13.11 28.49
C ASP A 26 9.42 14.13 27.53
N ASP A 27 9.76 14.05 26.23
CA ASP A 27 9.25 14.88 25.14
C ASP A 27 7.97 14.33 24.45
N GLY A 28 7.35 13.27 24.96
CA GLY A 28 6.16 12.67 24.41
C GLY A 28 5.01 13.64 24.10
N PRO A 29 4.68 14.61 24.97
CA PRO A 29 3.69 15.65 24.67
C PRO A 29 4.08 16.54 23.48
N ALA A 30 5.37 16.93 23.36
CA ALA A 30 5.88 17.73 22.26
C ALA A 30 5.84 16.96 20.93
N ARG A 31 6.23 15.67 20.93
CA ARG A 31 6.15 14.80 19.73
C ARG A 31 4.72 14.62 19.26
N ARG A 32 3.74 14.43 20.16
CA ARG A 32 2.33 14.37 19.80
C ARG A 32 1.82 15.67 19.19
N ALA A 33 2.23 16.80 19.73
CA ALA A 33 1.86 18.12 19.19
C ALA A 33 2.47 18.32 17.79
N GLN A 34 3.72 17.95 17.58
CA GLN A 34 4.39 18.02 16.29
C GLN A 34 3.73 17.10 15.26
N LEU A 35 3.45 15.84 15.62
CA LEU A 35 2.73 14.89 14.77
C LEU A 35 1.37 15.45 14.34
N ALA A 36 0.60 15.99 15.28
CA ALA A 36 -0.69 16.60 14.99
C ALA A 36 -0.55 17.80 14.05
N GLN A 37 0.40 18.69 14.29
CA GLN A 37 0.64 19.85 13.44
C GLN A 37 1.04 19.47 12.02
N THR A 38 1.94 18.48 11.86
CA THR A 38 2.35 17.99 10.53
C THR A 38 1.17 17.37 9.80
N ALA A 39 0.40 16.52 10.46
CA ALA A 39 -0.80 15.90 9.88
C ALA A 39 -1.86 16.94 9.47
N ASP A 40 -2.10 17.98 10.29
CA ASP A 40 -3.01 19.06 9.95
C ASP A 40 -2.57 19.84 8.72
N GLY A 41 -1.26 20.06 8.59
CA GLY A 41 -0.68 20.70 7.42
C GLY A 41 -0.89 19.87 6.14
N LEU A 42 -0.71 18.55 6.22
CA LEU A 42 -0.97 17.62 5.10
C LEU A 42 -2.45 17.62 4.72
N LEU A 43 -3.33 17.50 5.70
CA LEU A 43 -4.77 17.44 5.47
C LEU A 43 -5.35 18.75 4.93
N ALA A 44 -4.74 19.89 5.23
CA ALA A 44 -5.14 21.18 4.67
C ALA A 44 -4.93 21.25 3.15
N ALA A 45 -3.99 20.46 2.60
CA ALA A 45 -3.71 20.36 1.17
C ALA A 45 -4.38 19.15 0.50
N ALA A 46 -4.93 18.22 1.29
CA ALA A 46 -5.50 16.97 0.80
C ALA A 46 -6.86 17.19 0.10
N PRO A 47 -7.21 16.37 -0.89
CA PRO A 47 -8.52 16.36 -1.52
C PRO A 47 -9.66 16.12 -0.54
N ALA A 48 -10.87 16.58 -0.87
CA ALA A 48 -12.05 16.45 -0.01
C ALA A 48 -12.72 15.08 -0.12
N GLU A 49 -12.57 14.40 -1.24
CA GLU A 49 -13.15 13.07 -1.49
C GLU A 49 -12.28 12.00 -0.83
N ASP A 50 -12.91 11.00 -0.19
CA ASP A 50 -12.20 10.06 0.70
C ASP A 50 -11.15 9.21 -0.04
N TYR A 51 -11.46 8.73 -1.23
CA TYR A 51 -10.49 7.95 -2.01
C TYR A 51 -9.29 8.81 -2.42
N GLU A 52 -9.54 10.01 -2.96
CA GLU A 52 -8.47 10.92 -3.39
C GLU A 52 -7.61 11.36 -2.21
N ARG A 53 -8.23 11.56 -1.04
CA ARG A 53 -7.53 11.86 0.20
C ARG A 53 -6.67 10.68 0.66
N ALA A 54 -7.22 9.47 0.65
CA ALA A 54 -6.49 8.27 1.01
C ALA A 54 -5.29 8.06 0.08
N LEU A 55 -5.46 8.22 -1.23
CA LEU A 55 -4.39 8.10 -2.23
C LEU A 55 -3.31 9.19 -2.00
N TYR A 56 -3.72 10.45 -1.80
CA TYR A 56 -2.80 11.54 -1.52
C TYR A 56 -1.92 11.28 -0.28
N LEU A 57 -2.52 10.77 0.81
CA LEU A 57 -1.80 10.44 2.04
C LEU A 57 -0.89 9.22 1.85
N TYR A 58 -1.32 8.27 1.04
CA TYR A 58 -0.51 7.09 0.67
C TYR A 58 0.73 7.51 -0.11
N ASP A 59 0.55 8.28 -1.18
CA ASP A 59 1.64 8.79 -2.02
C ASP A 59 2.61 9.65 -1.24
N TRP A 60 2.08 10.44 -0.29
CA TRP A 60 2.93 11.20 0.61
C TRP A 60 3.84 10.30 1.43
N LEU A 61 3.32 9.20 1.98
CA LEU A 61 4.16 8.24 2.72
C LEU A 61 5.21 7.61 1.81
N LEU A 62 4.85 7.19 0.60
CA LEU A 62 5.78 6.58 -0.35
C LEU A 62 6.93 7.52 -0.74
N THR A 63 6.69 8.83 -0.74
CA THR A 63 7.69 9.82 -1.15
C THR A 63 8.50 10.41 0.00
N HIS A 64 8.04 10.29 1.25
CA HIS A 64 8.66 10.95 2.40
C HIS A 64 9.23 9.99 3.44
N VAL A 65 8.89 8.72 3.38
CA VAL A 65 9.36 7.73 4.36
C VAL A 65 10.41 6.82 3.74
N THR A 66 11.48 6.59 4.49
CA THR A 66 12.47 5.55 4.18
C THR A 66 12.27 4.37 5.13
N TYR A 67 12.19 3.15 4.59
CA TYR A 67 12.11 1.95 5.40
C TYR A 67 13.44 1.69 6.10
N THR A 68 13.46 1.82 7.41
CA THR A 68 14.65 1.59 8.23
C THR A 68 14.30 1.44 9.69
N GLY A 69 14.86 0.43 10.36
CA GLY A 69 14.76 0.21 11.80
C GLY A 69 16.07 0.60 12.48
N ARG A 70 16.13 1.79 13.03
CA ARG A 70 17.32 2.30 13.73
C ARG A 70 17.03 2.78 15.14
N GLU A 71 15.77 3.14 15.44
CA GLU A 71 15.40 3.82 16.65
C GLU A 71 14.30 3.08 17.43
N THR A 72 14.20 3.40 18.71
CA THR A 72 13.20 2.78 19.60
C THR A 72 11.75 3.07 19.19
N TYR A 73 11.53 4.11 18.37
CA TYR A 73 10.20 4.63 18.02
C TYR A 73 9.81 4.42 16.56
N ASP A 74 10.61 3.66 15.81
CA ASP A 74 10.36 3.36 14.39
C ASP A 74 9.06 2.58 14.11
N GLN A 75 8.42 2.05 15.16
CA GLN A 75 7.09 1.43 15.15
C GLN A 75 5.93 2.41 15.35
N MET A 76 6.16 3.72 15.39
CA MET A 76 5.16 4.72 15.72
C MET A 76 4.95 5.70 14.57
N ALA A 77 3.74 6.20 14.42
CA ALA A 77 3.38 7.20 13.40
C ALA A 77 4.32 8.42 13.40
N TYR A 78 4.81 8.85 14.57
CA TYR A 78 5.73 9.97 14.69
C TYR A 78 7.02 9.77 13.87
N ALA A 79 7.60 8.58 13.92
CA ALA A 79 8.83 8.29 13.20
C ALA A 79 8.63 8.40 11.67
N ALA A 80 7.54 7.85 11.16
CA ALA A 80 7.22 7.97 9.74
C ALA A 80 6.88 9.43 9.34
N VAL A 81 5.98 10.09 10.09
CA VAL A 81 5.43 11.40 9.68
C VAL A 81 6.39 12.55 9.97
N CYS A 82 7.15 12.51 11.07
CA CYS A 82 7.98 13.63 11.50
C CYS A 82 9.48 13.41 11.28
N GLU A 83 9.94 12.16 11.26
CA GLU A 83 11.36 11.82 11.10
C GLU A 83 11.66 11.20 9.73
N GLY A 84 10.62 10.82 8.96
CA GLY A 84 10.75 10.26 7.62
C GLY A 84 11.40 8.88 7.59
N GLN A 85 11.40 8.14 8.71
CA GLN A 85 12.02 6.84 8.85
C GLN A 85 11.18 5.94 9.74
N ALA A 86 10.81 4.75 9.25
CA ALA A 86 10.04 3.80 10.04
C ALA A 86 10.19 2.37 9.49
N VAL A 87 9.70 1.40 10.25
CA VAL A 87 9.44 0.03 9.81
C VAL A 87 7.95 -0.17 9.56
N CYS A 88 7.53 -1.36 9.15
CA CYS A 88 6.14 -1.66 8.78
C CYS A 88 5.11 -1.20 9.82
N GLY A 89 5.38 -1.42 11.13
CA GLY A 89 4.48 -0.98 12.20
C GLY A 89 4.32 0.53 12.26
N GLY A 90 5.41 1.30 12.10
CA GLY A 90 5.37 2.76 12.11
C GLY A 90 4.72 3.35 10.85
N ILE A 91 4.93 2.72 9.69
CA ILE A 91 4.29 3.13 8.43
C ILE A 91 2.78 2.86 8.48
N ALA A 92 2.38 1.67 8.96
CA ALA A 92 0.96 1.34 9.13
C ALA A 92 0.28 2.27 10.15
N ASP A 93 0.92 2.53 11.31
CA ASP A 93 0.42 3.46 12.33
C ASP A 93 0.29 4.89 11.79
N ALA A 94 1.25 5.33 10.98
CA ALA A 94 1.21 6.64 10.32
C ALA A 94 0.03 6.75 9.35
N TYR A 95 -0.17 5.75 8.51
CA TYR A 95 -1.28 5.78 7.55
C TYR A 95 -2.63 5.76 8.27
N VAL A 96 -2.80 4.91 9.29
CA VAL A 96 -4.00 4.91 10.15
C VAL A 96 -4.21 6.29 10.79
N TYR A 97 -3.17 6.87 11.40
CA TYR A 97 -3.27 8.17 12.05
C TYR A 97 -3.71 9.29 11.09
N LEU A 98 -3.14 9.31 9.89
CA LEU A 98 -3.46 10.30 8.86
C LEU A 98 -4.89 10.12 8.32
N LEU A 99 -5.31 8.87 8.06
CA LEU A 99 -6.66 8.54 7.59
C LEU A 99 -7.72 8.91 8.62
N GLU A 100 -7.56 8.48 9.89
CA GLU A 100 -8.52 8.77 10.96
C GLU A 100 -8.63 10.28 11.22
N ARG A 101 -7.50 10.98 11.21
CA ARG A 101 -7.50 12.43 11.36
C ARG A 101 -8.16 13.13 10.16
N GLY A 102 -8.07 12.54 8.97
CA GLY A 102 -8.78 12.95 7.76
C GLY A 102 -10.26 12.54 7.70
N GLY A 103 -10.77 11.87 8.75
CA GLY A 103 -12.17 11.44 8.82
C GLY A 103 -12.46 10.08 8.18
N ILE A 104 -11.44 9.34 7.76
CA ILE A 104 -11.56 7.99 7.18
C ILE A 104 -11.32 6.95 8.27
N PRO A 105 -12.31 6.11 8.63
CA PRO A 105 -12.12 5.06 9.64
C PRO A 105 -11.04 4.06 9.18
N ALA A 106 -10.02 3.87 10.01
CA ALA A 106 -8.90 2.98 9.68
C ALA A 106 -8.38 2.21 10.90
N ARG A 107 -7.72 1.08 10.68
CA ARG A 107 -7.09 0.28 11.72
C ARG A 107 -5.84 -0.42 11.20
N ALA A 108 -4.83 -0.49 12.04
CA ALA A 108 -3.69 -1.36 11.78
C ALA A 108 -4.11 -2.83 11.92
N VAL A 109 -3.61 -3.66 11.03
CA VAL A 109 -3.73 -5.11 11.05
C VAL A 109 -2.34 -5.68 11.27
N THR A 110 -2.19 -6.64 12.17
CA THR A 110 -0.94 -7.36 12.40
C THR A 110 -1.06 -8.81 12.00
N GLY A 111 0.05 -9.41 11.62
CA GLY A 111 0.07 -10.79 11.20
C GLY A 111 1.45 -11.22 10.70
N THR A 112 1.45 -12.09 9.73
CA THR A 112 2.63 -12.50 8.98
C THR A 112 2.44 -12.18 7.50
N SER A 113 3.53 -11.80 6.83
CA SER A 113 3.59 -11.69 5.39
C SER A 113 4.65 -12.63 4.82
N VAL A 114 4.48 -12.99 3.54
CA VAL A 114 5.41 -13.86 2.81
C VAL A 114 5.92 -13.11 1.59
N SER A 115 7.22 -12.80 1.57
CA SER A 115 7.86 -12.10 0.45
C SER A 115 7.88 -12.93 -0.83
N SER A 116 8.24 -12.33 -1.96
CA SER A 116 8.42 -13.03 -3.24
C SER A 116 9.48 -14.13 -3.18
N SER A 117 10.47 -14.00 -2.29
CA SER A 117 11.48 -15.04 -2.05
C SER A 117 10.98 -16.21 -1.17
N GLY A 118 9.74 -16.13 -0.65
CA GLY A 118 9.17 -17.12 0.27
C GLY A 118 9.55 -16.91 1.74
N ALA A 119 10.27 -15.84 2.08
CA ALA A 119 10.58 -15.53 3.47
C ALA A 119 9.32 -15.04 4.20
N SER A 120 9.06 -15.59 5.38
CA SER A 120 7.93 -15.21 6.24
C SER A 120 8.43 -14.34 7.38
N GLU A 121 7.74 -13.23 7.63
CA GLU A 121 8.08 -12.27 8.69
C GLU A 121 6.84 -11.71 9.38
N ARG A 122 7.03 -11.18 10.57
CA ARG A 122 5.99 -10.40 11.27
C ARG A 122 5.80 -9.08 10.53
N HIS A 123 4.54 -8.74 10.27
CA HIS A 123 4.20 -7.60 9.47
C HIS A 123 2.98 -6.85 9.99
N ALA A 124 2.85 -5.59 9.59
CA ALA A 124 1.72 -4.74 9.87
C ALA A 124 1.30 -4.00 8.59
N TRP A 125 -0.01 -3.93 8.37
CA TRP A 125 -0.66 -3.25 7.25
C TRP A 125 -1.94 -2.56 7.72
N VAL A 126 -2.78 -2.06 6.82
CA VAL A 126 -3.93 -1.23 7.17
C VAL A 126 -5.22 -1.77 6.57
N ALA A 127 -6.31 -1.70 7.33
CA ALA A 127 -7.67 -1.79 6.83
C ALA A 127 -8.36 -0.44 7.05
N ALA A 128 -9.01 0.12 6.01
CA ALA A 128 -9.74 1.38 6.09
C ALA A 128 -11.05 1.32 5.31
N GLU A 129 -11.99 2.18 5.70
CA GLU A 129 -13.29 2.28 5.04
C GLU A 129 -13.27 3.43 4.03
N LEU A 130 -13.45 3.10 2.74
CA LEU A 130 -13.67 4.08 1.68
C LEU A 130 -15.07 3.89 1.10
N ASN A 131 -15.82 4.97 0.98
CA ASN A 131 -17.16 4.96 0.35
C ASN A 131 -18.11 3.89 0.94
N GLY A 132 -18.01 3.62 2.26
CA GLY A 132 -18.84 2.65 2.97
C GLY A 132 -18.41 1.19 2.79
N ALA A 133 -17.23 0.93 2.27
CA ALA A 133 -16.68 -0.41 2.13
C ALA A 133 -15.24 -0.51 2.68
N VAL A 134 -14.87 -1.67 3.22
CA VAL A 134 -13.53 -1.89 3.76
C VAL A 134 -12.57 -2.31 2.65
N TYR A 135 -11.39 -1.72 2.65
CA TYR A 135 -10.26 -2.05 1.77
C TYR A 135 -8.99 -2.26 2.59
N TYR A 136 -8.02 -2.95 2.00
CA TYR A 136 -6.73 -3.22 2.60
C TYR A 136 -5.61 -2.49 1.87
N PHE A 137 -4.61 -2.04 2.63
CA PHE A 137 -3.50 -1.21 2.15
C PHE A 137 -2.20 -1.67 2.77
N ASP A 138 -1.14 -1.75 2.00
CA ASP A 138 0.21 -1.96 2.52
C ASP A 138 1.20 -0.97 1.92
N PRO A 139 1.29 0.24 2.49
CA PRO A 139 2.25 1.23 2.01
C PRO A 139 3.71 0.79 2.19
N THR A 140 3.99 -0.14 3.10
CA THR A 140 5.35 -0.66 3.29
C THR A 140 5.83 -1.45 2.08
N TRP A 141 4.97 -2.30 1.54
CA TRP A 141 5.33 -3.11 0.39
C TRP A 141 5.38 -2.31 -0.91
N ASP A 142 4.53 -1.28 -1.05
CA ASP A 142 4.63 -0.37 -2.19
C ASP A 142 5.86 0.55 -2.08
N LEU A 143 6.29 0.92 -0.86
CA LEU A 143 7.54 1.64 -0.61
C LEU A 143 8.78 0.79 -0.92
N GLN A 144 8.70 -0.52 -0.69
CA GLN A 144 9.77 -1.48 -0.89
C GLN A 144 9.64 -2.26 -2.21
N ASP A 145 8.80 -1.82 -3.13
CA ASP A 145 8.64 -2.49 -4.42
C ASP A 145 9.98 -2.53 -5.17
N GLU A 146 10.69 -3.65 -4.97
CA GLU A 146 12.10 -3.87 -5.32
C GLU A 146 12.42 -3.74 -6.81
N GLY A 147 11.44 -3.63 -7.65
CA GLY A 147 11.66 -3.47 -9.10
C GLY A 147 11.63 -2.02 -9.57
N SER A 148 11.14 -1.11 -8.74
CA SER A 148 10.80 0.25 -9.19
C SER A 148 11.78 1.33 -8.72
N ALA A 149 12.27 1.26 -7.48
CA ALA A 149 12.96 2.38 -6.85
C ALA A 149 14.37 2.68 -7.44
N GLU A 150 15.14 1.66 -7.87
CA GLU A 150 16.46 1.91 -8.45
C GLU A 150 16.44 2.17 -9.97
N ALA A 151 15.41 1.67 -10.66
CA ALA A 151 15.36 1.75 -12.11
C ALA A 151 14.44 2.86 -12.65
N LEU A 152 13.53 3.38 -11.85
CA LEU A 152 12.45 4.26 -12.29
C LEU A 152 12.22 5.40 -11.30
N PRO A 153 13.08 6.45 -11.34
CA PRO A 153 12.84 7.64 -10.55
C PRO A 153 11.42 8.19 -10.87
N ASP A 154 10.72 8.64 -9.86
CA ASP A 154 9.36 9.21 -9.91
C ASP A 154 8.22 8.20 -10.12
N TYR A 155 8.48 6.88 -10.13
CA TYR A 155 7.42 5.87 -10.13
C TYR A 155 6.97 5.55 -8.70
N LEU A 156 5.66 5.62 -8.45
CA LEU A 156 5.03 5.18 -7.21
C LEU A 156 4.19 3.93 -7.49
N SER A 157 4.49 2.85 -6.78
CA SER A 157 3.69 1.63 -6.83
C SER A 157 2.38 1.79 -6.07
N HIS A 158 1.28 1.28 -6.64
CA HIS A 158 -0.02 1.17 -5.99
C HIS A 158 -0.54 -0.27 -6.01
N THR A 159 0.40 -1.22 -6.07
CA THR A 159 0.10 -2.65 -6.09
C THR A 159 -0.76 -3.06 -4.90
N TRP A 160 -0.46 -2.49 -3.74
CA TRP A 160 -1.07 -2.81 -2.45
C TRP A 160 -2.04 -1.72 -1.96
N PHE A 161 -2.55 -0.88 -2.84
CA PHE A 161 -3.53 0.16 -2.52
C PHE A 161 -4.96 -0.33 -2.74
N ALA A 162 -5.80 -0.24 -1.71
CA ALA A 162 -7.25 -0.52 -1.70
C ALA A 162 -7.61 -1.92 -2.27
N LEU A 163 -6.99 -2.94 -1.71
CA LEU A 163 -7.21 -4.34 -2.09
C LEU A 163 -8.45 -4.94 -1.41
N THR A 164 -9.03 -5.96 -2.05
CA THR A 164 -9.97 -6.87 -1.39
C THR A 164 -9.26 -7.75 -0.35
N ALA A 165 -9.99 -8.30 0.61
CA ALA A 165 -9.43 -9.27 1.56
C ALA A 165 -8.75 -10.46 0.87
N ALA A 166 -9.34 -10.99 -0.20
CA ALA A 166 -8.80 -12.12 -0.94
C ALA A 166 -7.46 -11.79 -1.63
N ARG A 167 -7.32 -10.59 -2.21
CA ARG A 167 -6.06 -10.16 -2.83
C ARG A 167 -4.96 -9.91 -1.80
N MET A 168 -5.30 -9.30 -0.67
CA MET A 168 -4.35 -9.12 0.42
C MET A 168 -3.90 -10.47 1.00
N ALA A 169 -4.82 -11.43 1.16
CA ALA A 169 -4.55 -12.75 1.71
C ALA A 169 -3.62 -13.64 0.87
N VAL A 170 -3.30 -13.25 -0.37
CA VAL A 170 -2.31 -13.98 -1.20
C VAL A 170 -0.94 -13.98 -0.53
N ARG A 171 -0.58 -12.92 0.16
CA ARG A 171 0.72 -12.76 0.82
C ARG A 171 0.63 -12.46 2.32
N HIS A 172 -0.55 -12.11 2.84
CA HIS A 172 -0.73 -11.65 4.20
C HIS A 172 -1.68 -12.59 4.96
N THR A 173 -1.27 -13.00 6.15
CA THR A 173 -2.10 -13.80 7.06
C THR A 173 -2.26 -13.03 8.37
N PRO A 174 -3.48 -12.53 8.68
CA PRO A 174 -3.70 -11.77 9.91
C PRO A 174 -3.62 -12.66 11.15
N ASP A 175 -3.29 -12.06 12.28
CA ASP A 175 -3.38 -12.74 13.57
C ASP A 175 -4.85 -13.16 13.83
N ALA A 176 -5.04 -14.32 14.45
CA ALA A 176 -6.37 -14.89 14.72
C ALA A 176 -7.29 -13.98 15.57
N THR A 177 -6.69 -13.08 16.36
CA THR A 177 -7.39 -12.08 17.18
C THR A 177 -7.52 -10.72 16.49
N GLY A 178 -7.01 -10.59 15.25
CA GLY A 178 -6.98 -9.34 14.51
C GLY A 178 -8.33 -9.00 13.87
N PHE A 179 -8.49 -7.73 13.54
CA PHE A 179 -9.60 -7.24 12.72
C PHE A 179 -9.31 -7.57 11.25
N TRP A 180 -10.13 -8.44 10.68
CA TRP A 180 -10.01 -8.84 9.27
C TRP A 180 -11.41 -9.08 8.68
N PRO A 181 -12.16 -8.02 8.32
CA PRO A 181 -13.41 -8.20 7.63
C PRO A 181 -13.21 -8.81 6.24
N ASP A 182 -14.07 -9.77 5.88
CA ASP A 182 -14.14 -10.31 4.52
C ASP A 182 -14.71 -9.23 3.59
N SER A 183 -13.83 -8.44 2.99
CA SER A 183 -14.21 -7.41 2.03
C SER A 183 -14.01 -7.90 0.60
N ARG A 184 -15.08 -7.76 -0.21
CA ARG A 184 -15.08 -8.04 -1.64
C ARG A 184 -15.17 -6.77 -2.48
N ALA A 185 -15.25 -5.62 -1.84
CA ALA A 185 -15.32 -4.34 -2.52
C ALA A 185 -14.03 -4.12 -3.33
N ASN A 186 -14.19 -3.72 -4.59
CA ASN A 186 -13.10 -3.54 -5.54
C ASN A 186 -13.18 -2.23 -6.32
N ALA A 187 -14.28 -1.47 -6.14
CA ALA A 187 -14.51 -0.24 -6.92
C ALA A 187 -13.45 0.83 -6.69
N ASP A 188 -12.94 0.94 -5.45
CA ASP A 188 -11.90 1.89 -5.08
C ASP A 188 -10.49 1.30 -5.15
N ASN A 189 -10.30 0.10 -5.72
CA ASN A 189 -8.96 -0.36 -6.04
C ASN A 189 -8.31 0.57 -7.07
N TYR A 190 -7.03 0.89 -6.90
CA TYR A 190 -6.30 1.83 -7.75
C TYR A 190 -6.45 1.54 -9.25
N TYR A 191 -6.22 0.31 -9.66
CA TYR A 191 -6.29 -0.08 -11.07
C TYR A 191 -7.71 -0.04 -11.63
N VAL A 192 -8.70 -0.44 -10.82
CA VAL A 192 -10.12 -0.44 -11.22
C VAL A 192 -10.61 1.00 -11.37
N ARG A 193 -10.37 1.83 -10.38
CA ARG A 193 -10.86 3.21 -10.38
C ARG A 193 -10.19 4.08 -11.44
N SER A 194 -8.92 3.83 -11.71
CA SER A 194 -8.16 4.52 -12.76
C SER A 194 -8.44 4.00 -14.17
N GLY A 195 -9.18 2.89 -14.31
CA GLY A 195 -9.40 2.24 -15.62
C GLY A 195 -8.18 1.51 -16.16
N TYR A 196 -7.21 1.17 -15.30
CA TYR A 196 -5.99 0.45 -15.67
C TYR A 196 -6.19 -1.05 -15.53
N THR A 197 -7.27 -1.57 -16.13
CA THR A 197 -7.60 -2.99 -16.10
C THR A 197 -7.76 -3.56 -17.49
N ALA A 198 -7.45 -4.86 -17.65
CA ALA A 198 -7.70 -5.63 -18.85
C ALA A 198 -8.54 -6.86 -18.52
N ALA A 199 -9.77 -6.91 -19.08
CA ALA A 199 -10.68 -8.05 -18.94
C ALA A 199 -10.40 -9.17 -19.96
N GLU A 200 -9.64 -8.86 -21.02
CA GLU A 200 -9.33 -9.79 -22.10
C GLU A 200 -7.85 -9.70 -22.46
N ALA A 201 -7.26 -10.83 -22.84
CA ALA A 201 -5.87 -10.91 -23.28
C ALA A 201 -5.75 -10.53 -24.77
N THR A 202 -5.92 -9.25 -25.07
CA THR A 202 -5.79 -8.69 -26.42
C THR A 202 -4.88 -7.46 -26.43
N VAL A 203 -4.24 -7.21 -27.58
CA VAL A 203 -3.45 -5.97 -27.79
C VAL A 203 -4.32 -4.73 -27.58
N ALA A 204 -5.57 -4.77 -28.00
CA ALA A 204 -6.49 -3.65 -27.85
C ALA A 204 -6.81 -3.36 -26.38
N ALA A 205 -7.06 -4.42 -25.57
CA ALA A 205 -7.31 -4.27 -24.13
C ALA A 205 -6.07 -3.74 -23.40
N ALA A 206 -4.88 -4.28 -23.68
CA ALA A 206 -3.63 -3.78 -23.09
C ALA A 206 -3.37 -2.31 -23.45
N ALA A 207 -3.53 -1.93 -24.73
CA ALA A 207 -3.36 -0.55 -25.18
C ALA A 207 -4.40 0.40 -24.55
N ALA A 208 -5.65 -0.04 -24.40
CA ALA A 208 -6.71 0.76 -23.77
C ALA A 208 -6.40 1.00 -22.29
N ALA A 209 -5.95 -0.05 -21.55
CA ALA A 209 -5.64 0.03 -20.14
C ALA A 209 -4.47 1.00 -19.79
N VAL A 210 -3.55 1.21 -20.74
CA VAL A 210 -2.37 2.07 -20.48
C VAL A 210 -2.43 3.40 -21.27
N ARG A 211 -3.50 3.67 -22.03
CA ARG A 211 -3.55 4.82 -22.93
C ARG A 211 -3.41 6.16 -22.23
N SER A 212 -4.16 6.40 -21.17
CA SER A 212 -4.09 7.66 -20.41
C SER A 212 -2.70 7.87 -19.81
N GLN A 213 -2.11 6.82 -19.27
CA GLN A 213 -0.75 6.87 -18.71
C GLN A 213 0.29 7.23 -19.79
N TRP A 214 0.12 6.69 -21.01
CA TRP A 214 0.95 7.04 -22.15
C TRP A 214 0.78 8.51 -22.57
N GLU A 215 -0.46 8.99 -22.64
CA GLU A 215 -0.80 10.37 -22.97
C GLU A 215 -0.29 11.36 -21.92
N ASP A 216 -0.28 10.96 -20.66
CA ASP A 216 0.29 11.71 -19.54
C ASP A 216 1.85 11.68 -19.51
N GLY A 217 2.47 10.91 -20.39
CA GLY A 217 3.93 10.80 -20.47
C GLY A 217 4.58 10.03 -19.34
N ARG A 218 3.86 9.11 -18.70
CA ARG A 218 4.42 8.32 -17.60
C ARG A 218 5.53 7.40 -18.09
N ALA A 219 6.59 7.28 -17.27
CA ALA A 219 7.73 6.42 -17.56
C ALA A 219 7.40 4.93 -17.43
N VAL A 220 6.42 4.58 -16.61
CA VAL A 220 5.89 3.23 -16.42
C VAL A 220 4.42 3.22 -16.81
N LEU A 221 4.06 2.26 -17.63
CA LEU A 221 2.68 1.99 -18.04
C LEU A 221 2.26 0.69 -17.39
N GLU A 222 1.30 0.71 -16.52
CA GLU A 222 0.91 -0.48 -15.78
C GLU A 222 -0.58 -0.77 -15.87
N PHE A 223 -0.92 -2.04 -15.82
CA PHE A 223 -2.32 -2.47 -15.76
C PHE A 223 -2.45 -3.81 -15.05
N ARG A 224 -3.62 -4.03 -14.47
CA ARG A 224 -4.01 -5.29 -13.84
C ARG A 224 -4.92 -6.08 -14.74
N CYS A 225 -4.64 -7.36 -14.93
CA CYS A 225 -5.57 -8.31 -15.54
C CYS A 225 -6.64 -8.72 -14.52
N GLU A 226 -7.90 -8.86 -14.96
CA GLU A 226 -9.02 -9.09 -14.05
C GLU A 226 -9.04 -10.50 -13.45
N SER A 227 -8.40 -11.46 -14.12
CA SER A 227 -8.25 -12.83 -13.59
C SER A 227 -6.86 -13.40 -13.86
N PRO A 228 -6.46 -14.47 -13.13
CA PRO A 228 -5.20 -15.17 -13.40
C PRO A 228 -5.12 -15.71 -14.83
N GLU A 229 -6.22 -16.22 -15.38
CA GLU A 229 -6.26 -16.75 -16.74
C GLU A 229 -6.02 -15.67 -17.80
N VAL A 230 -6.63 -14.49 -17.63
CA VAL A 230 -6.38 -13.33 -18.49
C VAL A 230 -4.93 -12.86 -18.35
N TYR A 231 -4.38 -12.91 -17.15
CA TYR A 231 -2.99 -12.54 -16.88
C TYR A 231 -2.00 -13.46 -17.59
N ASP A 232 -2.16 -14.77 -17.45
CA ASP A 232 -1.28 -15.76 -18.08
C ASP A 232 -1.32 -15.67 -19.61
N GLU A 233 -2.54 -15.54 -20.17
CA GLU A 233 -2.71 -15.39 -21.64
C GLU A 233 -2.16 -14.03 -22.12
N MET A 234 -2.30 -12.95 -21.33
CA MET A 234 -1.76 -11.63 -21.67
C MET A 234 -0.22 -11.65 -21.67
N ARG A 235 0.40 -12.30 -20.69
CA ARG A 235 1.86 -12.49 -20.66
C ARG A 235 2.34 -13.27 -21.90
N ALA A 236 1.69 -14.39 -22.20
CA ALA A 236 2.00 -15.17 -23.40
C ALA A 236 1.80 -14.34 -24.68
N LEU A 237 0.74 -13.53 -24.76
CA LEU A 237 0.51 -12.65 -25.89
C LEU A 237 1.62 -11.61 -26.05
N LEU A 238 1.93 -10.88 -24.99
CA LEU A 238 2.86 -9.75 -25.08
C LEU A 238 4.32 -10.19 -25.23
N PHE A 239 4.73 -11.23 -24.51
CA PHE A 239 6.15 -11.58 -24.39
C PHE A 239 6.52 -12.83 -25.19
N ASP A 240 5.77 -13.92 -25.13
CA ASP A 240 6.11 -15.15 -25.86
C ASP A 240 5.76 -15.06 -27.36
N ARG A 241 4.64 -14.38 -27.69
CA ARG A 241 4.23 -14.13 -29.07
C ARG A 241 4.68 -12.76 -29.60
N GLU A 242 5.52 -12.05 -28.82
CA GLU A 242 6.16 -10.77 -29.17
C GLU A 242 5.20 -9.64 -29.61
N ARG A 243 3.94 -9.64 -29.08
CA ARG A 243 2.93 -8.65 -29.45
C ARG A 243 3.01 -7.34 -28.67
N LEU A 244 3.99 -7.17 -27.79
CA LEU A 244 4.21 -5.93 -27.05
C LEU A 244 4.37 -4.72 -27.97
N TRP A 245 5.05 -4.89 -29.10
CA TRP A 245 5.24 -3.81 -30.08
C TRP A 245 3.95 -3.37 -30.76
N ASP A 246 2.95 -4.23 -30.85
CA ASP A 246 1.64 -3.89 -31.36
C ASP A 246 0.86 -3.00 -30.38
N VAL A 247 1.09 -3.16 -29.06
CA VAL A 247 0.55 -2.25 -28.04
C VAL A 247 1.11 -0.85 -28.25
N TYR A 248 2.44 -0.71 -28.33
CA TYR A 248 3.05 0.59 -28.59
C TYR A 248 2.61 1.22 -29.91
N ARG A 249 2.46 0.41 -30.95
CA ARG A 249 1.95 0.88 -32.24
C ARG A 249 0.51 1.40 -32.12
N ALA A 250 -0.35 0.71 -31.34
CA ALA A 250 -1.72 1.14 -31.07
C ALA A 250 -1.79 2.45 -30.24
N LEU A 251 -0.73 2.76 -29.47
CA LEU A 251 -0.55 4.02 -28.77
C LEU A 251 0.08 5.13 -29.64
N GLY A 252 0.41 4.84 -30.89
CA GLY A 252 1.10 5.78 -31.79
C GLY A 252 2.59 5.94 -31.49
N SER A 253 3.17 5.02 -30.73
CA SER A 253 4.58 5.05 -30.30
C SER A 253 5.52 4.45 -31.33
N ARG A 254 6.76 4.95 -31.35
CA ARG A 254 7.93 4.36 -32.01
C ARG A 254 9.01 4.00 -30.99
N ALA A 255 8.61 3.51 -29.80
CA ALA A 255 9.56 3.08 -28.78
C ALA A 255 10.63 2.15 -29.38
N ALA A 256 11.90 2.45 -29.13
CA ALA A 256 13.03 1.69 -29.68
C ALA A 256 13.32 0.44 -28.88
N SER A 257 13.05 0.46 -27.57
CA SER A 257 13.16 -0.68 -26.68
C SER A 257 12.16 -0.59 -25.52
N SER A 258 11.93 -1.69 -24.83
CA SER A 258 11.07 -1.71 -23.65
C SER A 258 11.59 -2.74 -22.65
N GLY A 259 11.63 -2.34 -21.37
CA GLY A 259 11.62 -3.28 -20.27
C GLY A 259 10.18 -3.66 -19.89
N TYR A 260 10.06 -4.69 -19.09
CA TYR A 260 8.79 -5.04 -18.45
C TYR A 260 9.02 -5.68 -17.08
N GLN A 261 8.02 -5.63 -16.25
CA GLN A 261 7.96 -6.31 -14.97
C GLN A 261 6.58 -6.95 -14.79
N CYS A 262 6.56 -8.13 -14.22
CA CYS A 262 5.34 -8.86 -13.91
C CYS A 262 5.20 -9.04 -12.40
N VAL A 263 4.04 -8.68 -11.84
CA VAL A 263 3.68 -8.93 -10.44
C VAL A 263 2.63 -10.04 -10.44
N ASP A 264 3.12 -11.28 -10.45
CA ASP A 264 2.32 -12.48 -10.74
C ASP A 264 1.15 -12.67 -9.77
N ASP A 265 1.37 -12.45 -8.48
CA ASP A 265 0.38 -12.64 -7.42
C ASP A 265 -0.72 -11.56 -7.40
N GLN A 266 -0.47 -10.42 -8.01
CA GLN A 266 -1.44 -9.33 -8.16
C GLN A 266 -1.95 -9.16 -9.60
N GLN A 267 -1.52 -10.01 -10.52
CA GLN A 267 -1.86 -10.00 -11.95
C GLN A 267 -1.57 -8.66 -12.63
N ILE A 268 -0.45 -8.00 -12.27
CA ILE A 268 -0.06 -6.71 -12.82
C ILE A 268 1.07 -6.89 -13.83
N ILE A 269 0.98 -6.16 -14.93
CA ILE A 269 2.02 -6.04 -15.95
C ILE A 269 2.43 -4.57 -16.02
N ARG A 270 3.73 -4.32 -15.90
CA ARG A 270 4.36 -3.00 -16.05
C ARG A 270 5.20 -3.00 -17.31
N LEU A 271 5.00 -2.01 -18.14
CA LEU A 271 5.74 -1.77 -19.38
C LEU A 271 6.58 -0.52 -19.21
N ILE A 272 7.86 -0.59 -19.58
CA ILE A 272 8.84 0.47 -19.37
C ILE A 272 9.40 0.88 -20.73
N PRO A 273 8.68 1.74 -21.49
CA PRO A 273 9.14 2.18 -22.81
C PRO A 273 10.42 3.00 -22.67
N ARG A 274 11.40 2.72 -23.53
CA ARG A 274 12.63 3.50 -23.67
C ARG A 274 12.65 4.13 -25.06
N GLN A 275 12.79 5.44 -25.08
CA GLN A 275 12.90 6.22 -26.32
C GLN A 275 14.32 6.14 -26.91
#